data_c85af2e51232570d4c8e63a7a6d1bdde
#
_entry.id   c85af2e51232570d4c8e63a7a6d1bdde
#
_cell.length_a   1.000
_cell.length_b   1.000
_cell.length_c   1.000
_cell.angle_alpha   90.00
_cell.angle_beta   90.00
_cell.angle_gamma   90.00
#
_symmetry.space_group_name_H-M   'P 1'
#
loop_
_entity.id
_entity.type
_entity.pdbx_description
1 polymer ?
#
loop_
_entity_poly.entity_id
_entity_poly.type
_entity_poly.pdbx_seq_one_letter_code
_entity_poly.pdbx_strand_id
1 'polypeptide(L)'
;MSAWVQEPCSTEEPFISCSCGKSRFAITPYGEMNLCVSFPIPKYNLRTGTVRKGWEILKRTVDDAQPNDHDECPTCDVRRFCRQGRADAWLETGDMSRCLPHFKEWAQSLEATHALLDPRRPR
;
A
#
# COMPACT_ATOMS: atom_id res chain seq x y z
N MET A 1 -4.44 4.09 21.52
CA MET A 1 -4.24 3.05 20.50
C MET A 1 -2.75 2.81 20.30
N SER A 2 -2.35 1.57 20.11
CA SER A 2 -0.95 1.23 19.88
C SER A 2 -0.52 1.68 18.48
N ALA A 3 0.67 2.32 18.36
CA ALA A 3 1.17 2.82 17.07
C ALA A 3 1.47 1.72 16.05
N TRP A 4 1.50 0.47 16.47
CA TRP A 4 1.80 -0.69 15.63
C TRP A 4 0.57 -1.52 15.28
N VAL A 5 -0.59 -1.13 15.79
CA VAL A 5 -1.87 -1.72 15.40
C VAL A 5 -2.55 -0.76 14.43
N GLN A 6 -2.79 -1.22 13.22
CA GLN A 6 -3.52 -0.42 12.25
C GLN A 6 -5.02 -0.56 12.49
N GLU A 7 -5.76 0.49 12.15
CA GLU A 7 -7.22 0.38 12.16
C GLU A 7 -7.64 -0.73 11.19
N PRO A 8 -8.67 -1.49 11.54
CA PRO A 8 -9.19 -2.50 10.61
C PRO A 8 -9.62 -1.81 9.32
N CYS A 9 -9.14 -2.31 8.21
CA CYS A 9 -9.54 -1.78 6.91
C CYS A 9 -11.02 -2.00 6.72
N SER A 10 -11.75 -0.92 6.43
CA SER A 10 -13.14 -1.05 6.03
C SER A 10 -13.21 -1.65 4.63
N THR A 11 -14.32 -2.29 4.31
CA THR A 11 -14.56 -2.79 2.95
C THR A 11 -14.68 -1.66 1.94
N GLU A 12 -14.81 -0.43 2.42
CA GLU A 12 -14.92 0.78 1.59
C GLU A 12 -13.57 1.42 1.27
N GLU A 13 -12.48 0.93 1.88
CA GLU A 13 -11.16 1.50 1.60
C GLU A 13 -10.74 1.22 0.16
N PRO A 14 -10.12 2.22 -0.51
CA PRO A 14 -9.60 2.01 -1.85
C PRO A 14 -8.47 0.98 -1.81
N PHE A 15 -8.32 0.25 -2.91
CA PHE A 15 -7.29 -0.79 -3.04
C PHE A 15 -5.89 -0.25 -2.75
N ILE A 16 -5.57 0.95 -3.27
CA ILE A 16 -4.35 1.67 -2.91
C ILE A 16 -4.74 2.69 -1.84
N SER A 17 -4.45 2.39 -0.59
CA SER A 17 -4.87 3.20 0.55
C SER A 17 -3.89 4.29 0.95
N CYS A 18 -2.67 4.29 0.40
CA CYS A 18 -1.67 5.32 0.71
C CYS A 18 -2.02 6.65 0.03
N SER A 19 -1.31 7.73 0.41
CA SER A 19 -1.58 9.07 -0.11
C SER A 19 -1.07 9.33 -1.54
N CYS A 20 -0.32 8.38 -2.13
CA CYS A 20 0.19 8.50 -3.50
C CYS A 20 -0.98 8.57 -4.49
N GLY A 21 -0.94 9.55 -5.39
CA GLY A 21 -2.04 9.76 -6.35
C GLY A 21 -3.28 10.42 -5.74
N LYS A 22 -3.25 10.76 -4.45
CA LYS A 22 -4.33 11.46 -3.74
C LYS A 22 -3.88 12.85 -3.29
N SER A 23 -2.76 12.91 -2.57
CA SER A 23 -2.19 14.17 -2.08
C SER A 23 -0.68 14.25 -2.31
N ARG A 24 -0.04 13.20 -2.85
CA ARG A 24 1.40 13.15 -3.10
C ARG A 24 1.71 12.50 -4.43
N PHE A 25 2.86 12.89 -4.98
CA PHE A 25 3.45 12.27 -6.17
C PHE A 25 4.97 12.38 -6.08
N ALA A 26 5.67 11.71 -7.00
CA ALA A 26 7.12 11.80 -7.12
C ALA A 26 7.52 12.19 -8.53
N ILE A 27 8.63 12.91 -8.65
CA ILE A 27 9.25 13.24 -9.93
C ILE A 27 10.68 12.73 -9.88
N THR A 28 11.06 11.90 -10.86
CA THR A 28 12.43 11.38 -10.95
C THR A 28 13.37 12.42 -11.55
N PRO A 29 14.70 12.25 -11.37
CA PRO A 29 15.69 13.12 -12.03
C PRO A 29 15.61 13.08 -13.57
N TYR A 30 14.95 12.08 -14.12
CA TYR A 30 14.79 11.91 -15.57
C TYR A 30 13.54 12.62 -16.12
N GLY A 31 12.78 13.29 -15.25
CA GLY A 31 11.56 14.01 -15.66
C GLY A 31 10.33 13.13 -15.76
N GLU A 32 10.32 12.00 -15.08
CA GLU A 32 9.14 11.12 -15.03
C GLU A 32 8.33 11.38 -13.75
N MET A 33 7.02 11.51 -13.88
CA MET A 33 6.10 11.68 -12.77
C MET A 33 5.47 10.33 -12.42
N ASN A 34 5.59 9.94 -11.17
CA ASN A 34 5.15 8.63 -10.66
C ASN A 34 4.33 8.78 -9.39
N LEU A 35 3.69 7.70 -8.97
CA LEU A 35 2.94 7.66 -7.71
C LEU A 35 3.84 7.90 -6.50
N CYS A 36 4.97 7.19 -6.41
CA CYS A 36 5.99 7.45 -5.38
C CYS A 36 7.32 6.80 -5.76
N VAL A 37 8.35 7.08 -4.97
CA VAL A 37 9.70 6.54 -5.23
C VAL A 37 9.73 5.01 -5.16
N SER A 38 8.88 4.40 -4.33
CA SER A 38 8.74 2.95 -4.21
C SER A 38 7.72 2.36 -5.16
N PHE A 39 7.01 3.20 -5.90
CA PHE A 39 5.94 2.77 -6.82
C PHE A 39 6.07 3.58 -8.11
N PRO A 40 7.07 3.26 -8.95
CA PRO A 40 7.46 4.09 -10.11
C PRO A 40 6.55 3.90 -11.32
N ILE A 41 5.25 3.90 -11.12
CA ILE A 41 4.23 3.82 -12.16
C ILE A 41 3.14 4.86 -11.90
N PRO A 42 2.40 5.32 -12.92
CA PRO A 42 2.78 5.25 -14.33
C PRO A 42 4.00 6.14 -14.59
N LYS A 43 4.70 5.93 -15.68
CA LYS A 43 5.86 6.76 -16.05
C LYS A 43 5.41 7.86 -16.99
N TYR A 44 4.94 8.95 -16.43
CA TYR A 44 4.48 10.09 -17.22
C TYR A 44 5.64 11.07 -17.48
N ASN A 45 5.90 11.34 -18.75
CA ASN A 45 7.03 12.18 -19.16
C ASN A 45 6.66 13.67 -19.07
N LEU A 46 7.22 14.37 -18.07
CA LEU A 46 7.00 15.79 -17.88
C LEU A 46 7.74 16.67 -18.90
N ARG A 47 8.70 16.11 -19.65
CA ARG A 47 9.40 16.87 -20.71
C ARG A 47 8.48 17.17 -21.88
N THR A 48 7.48 16.32 -22.11
CA THR A 48 6.55 16.45 -23.23
C THR A 48 5.13 16.73 -22.77
N GLY A 49 4.88 16.74 -21.46
CA GLY A 49 3.56 16.94 -20.88
C GLY A 49 3.57 17.99 -19.78
N THR A 50 2.48 18.07 -19.04
CA THR A 50 2.30 19.02 -17.94
C THR A 50 2.06 18.30 -16.63
N VAL A 51 2.37 18.97 -15.51
CA VAL A 51 2.10 18.44 -14.17
C VAL A 51 0.62 18.16 -13.96
N ARG A 52 -0.25 19.05 -14.46
CA ARG A 52 -1.71 18.87 -14.35
C ARG A 52 -2.15 17.57 -15.02
N LYS A 53 -1.70 17.34 -16.26
CA LYS A 53 -2.03 16.12 -16.99
C LYS A 53 -1.47 14.88 -16.31
N GLY A 54 -0.24 14.96 -15.83
CA GLY A 54 0.37 13.89 -15.07
C GLY A 54 -0.41 13.56 -13.81
N TRP A 55 -0.82 14.58 -13.07
CA TRP A 55 -1.62 14.40 -11.86
C TRP A 55 -2.95 13.70 -12.14
N GLU A 56 -3.64 14.08 -13.21
CA GLU A 56 -4.87 13.42 -13.63
C GLU A 56 -4.66 11.93 -13.92
N ILE A 57 -3.54 11.60 -14.57
CA ILE A 57 -3.20 10.21 -14.89
C ILE A 57 -2.90 9.42 -13.61
N LEU A 58 -2.16 10.01 -12.65
CA LEU A 58 -1.87 9.37 -11.37
C LEU A 58 -3.15 9.09 -10.59
N LYS A 59 -4.03 10.06 -10.51
CA LYS A 59 -5.31 9.90 -9.81
C LYS A 59 -6.14 8.78 -10.43
N ARG A 60 -6.22 8.76 -11.75
CA ARG A 60 -6.96 7.72 -12.47
C ARG A 60 -6.35 6.34 -12.22
N THR A 61 -5.03 6.24 -12.20
CA THR A 61 -4.33 4.98 -11.94
C THR A 61 -4.70 4.42 -10.57
N VAL A 62 -4.77 5.28 -9.55
CA VAL A 62 -5.16 4.87 -8.20
C VAL A 62 -6.64 4.50 -8.13
N ASP A 63 -7.49 5.32 -8.73
CA ASP A 63 -8.95 5.11 -8.69
C ASP A 63 -9.37 3.83 -9.44
N ASP A 64 -8.68 3.50 -10.54
CA ASP A 64 -8.99 2.34 -11.36
C ASP A 64 -8.33 1.05 -10.87
N ALA A 65 -7.39 1.13 -9.91
CA ALA A 65 -6.70 -0.04 -9.40
C ALA A 65 -7.67 -0.93 -8.61
N GLN A 66 -7.70 -2.22 -8.97
CA GLN A 66 -8.60 -3.21 -8.38
C GLN A 66 -7.82 -4.43 -7.93
N PRO A 67 -8.23 -5.08 -6.83
CA PRO A 67 -7.63 -6.34 -6.43
C PRO A 67 -7.98 -7.43 -7.44
N ASN A 68 -7.10 -8.42 -7.58
CA ASN A 68 -7.36 -9.61 -8.37
C ASN A 68 -7.55 -10.83 -7.44
N ASP A 69 -7.65 -12.03 -8.03
CA ASP A 69 -7.91 -13.27 -7.31
C ASP A 69 -6.79 -13.65 -6.33
N HIS A 70 -5.61 -13.03 -6.44
CA HIS A 70 -4.47 -13.28 -5.55
C HIS A 70 -4.54 -12.49 -4.23
N ASP A 71 -5.52 -11.61 -4.07
CA ASP A 71 -5.63 -10.76 -2.89
C ASP A 71 -6.17 -11.55 -1.70
N GLU A 72 -5.30 -11.85 -0.75
CA GLU A 72 -5.64 -12.58 0.48
C GLU A 72 -6.01 -11.64 1.64
N CYS A 73 -5.82 -10.34 1.48
CA CYS A 73 -6.01 -9.37 2.57
C CYS A 73 -7.42 -9.37 3.18
N PRO A 74 -8.51 -9.48 2.40
CA PRO A 74 -9.86 -9.48 2.97
C PRO A 74 -10.13 -10.59 3.98
N THR A 75 -9.43 -11.72 3.86
CA THR A 75 -9.61 -12.89 4.73
C THR A 75 -8.42 -13.14 5.64
N CYS A 76 -7.42 -12.25 5.63
CA CYS A 76 -6.20 -12.43 6.41
C CYS A 76 -6.44 -12.05 7.87
N ASP A 77 -6.14 -12.96 8.79
CA ASP A 77 -6.35 -12.79 10.23
C ASP A 77 -5.32 -11.87 10.90
N VAL A 78 -4.17 -11.63 10.27
CA VAL A 78 -3.13 -10.72 10.78
C VAL A 78 -3.09 -9.38 10.04
N ARG A 79 -4.12 -9.07 9.28
CA ARG A 79 -4.22 -7.86 8.47
C ARG A 79 -3.99 -6.57 9.26
N ARG A 80 -4.50 -6.51 10.49
CA ARG A 80 -4.36 -5.33 11.36
C ARG A 80 -2.92 -5.00 11.71
N PHE A 81 -2.03 -5.98 11.65
CA PHE A 81 -0.61 -5.83 11.99
C PHE A 81 0.26 -5.75 10.75
N CYS A 82 -0.31 -5.94 9.57
CA CYS A 82 0.45 -6.00 8.32
C CYS A 82 0.90 -4.61 7.89
N ARG A 83 2.19 -4.49 7.56
CA ARG A 83 2.82 -3.25 7.09
C ARG A 83 3.03 -3.24 5.59
N GLN A 84 2.60 -4.29 4.90
CA GLN A 84 2.78 -4.39 3.46
C GLN A 84 1.92 -3.36 2.73
N GLY A 85 2.56 -2.58 1.84
CA GLY A 85 1.85 -1.73 0.89
C GLY A 85 1.69 -2.43 -0.45
N ARG A 86 0.81 -1.90 -1.30
CA ARG A 86 0.62 -2.44 -2.65
C ARG A 86 1.88 -2.27 -3.51
N ALA A 87 2.65 -1.21 -3.25
CA ALA A 87 3.93 -0.99 -3.92
C ALA A 87 4.94 -2.09 -3.61
N ASP A 88 4.98 -2.57 -2.38
CA ASP A 88 5.89 -3.65 -1.98
C ASP A 88 5.61 -4.91 -2.79
N ALA A 89 4.36 -5.30 -2.89
CA ALA A 89 3.96 -6.46 -3.69
C ALA A 89 4.30 -6.27 -5.16
N TRP A 90 4.03 -5.08 -5.70
CA TRP A 90 4.32 -4.78 -7.09
C TRP A 90 5.82 -4.85 -7.39
N LEU A 91 6.66 -4.29 -6.51
CA LEU A 91 8.11 -4.28 -6.69
C LEU A 91 8.71 -5.69 -6.71
N GLU A 92 8.19 -6.58 -5.87
CA GLU A 92 8.75 -7.94 -5.77
C GLU A 92 8.14 -8.92 -6.76
N THR A 93 6.87 -8.77 -7.12
CA THR A 93 6.16 -9.76 -7.93
C THR A 93 5.58 -9.22 -9.22
N GLY A 94 5.46 -7.91 -9.36
CA GLY A 94 4.73 -7.29 -10.47
C GLY A 94 3.22 -7.31 -10.29
N ASP A 95 2.72 -7.78 -9.15
CA ASP A 95 1.29 -7.92 -8.86
C ASP A 95 0.98 -7.26 -7.51
N MET A 96 0.24 -6.16 -7.56
CA MET A 96 -0.13 -5.39 -6.36
C MET A 96 -0.98 -6.18 -5.36
N SER A 97 -1.62 -7.25 -5.80
CA SER A 97 -2.52 -8.05 -4.96
C SER A 97 -1.82 -9.16 -4.18
N ARG A 98 -0.57 -9.45 -4.50
CA ARG A 98 0.16 -10.56 -3.86
C ARG A 98 0.48 -10.27 -2.41
N CYS A 99 0.31 -11.29 -1.57
CA CYS A 99 0.80 -11.29 -0.20
C CYS A 99 2.25 -11.74 -0.20
N LEU A 100 3.14 -10.96 0.42
CA LEU A 100 4.54 -11.30 0.55
C LEU A 100 4.74 -12.04 1.88
N PRO A 101 5.26 -13.29 1.86
CA PRO A 101 5.35 -14.10 3.07
C PRO A 101 6.11 -13.44 4.22
N HIS A 102 7.18 -12.71 3.93
CA HIS A 102 7.96 -12.03 4.98
C HIS A 102 7.18 -10.92 5.68
N PHE A 103 6.27 -10.24 5.00
CA PHE A 103 5.37 -9.27 5.63
C PHE A 103 4.33 -9.97 6.50
N LYS A 104 3.83 -11.12 6.08
CA LYS A 104 2.89 -11.91 6.87
C LYS A 104 3.55 -12.43 8.14
N GLU A 105 4.77 -12.93 8.05
CA GLU A 105 5.56 -13.36 9.21
C GLU A 105 5.81 -12.20 10.18
N TRP A 106 6.14 -11.03 9.65
CA TRP A 106 6.30 -9.83 10.47
C TRP A 106 5.00 -9.46 11.16
N ALA A 107 3.87 -9.49 10.44
CA ALA A 107 2.55 -9.21 11.02
C ALA A 107 2.20 -10.20 12.14
N GLN A 108 2.50 -11.47 11.96
CA GLN A 108 2.31 -12.49 12.99
C GLN A 108 3.15 -12.21 14.24
N SER A 109 4.40 -11.77 14.07
CA SER A 109 5.28 -11.38 15.17
C SER A 109 4.75 -10.17 15.91
N LEU A 110 4.25 -9.16 15.18
CA LEU A 110 3.65 -7.98 15.80
C LEU A 110 2.38 -8.33 16.59
N GLU A 111 1.55 -9.22 16.06
CA GLU A 111 0.36 -9.69 16.76
C GLU A 111 0.74 -10.38 18.07
N ALA A 112 1.70 -11.29 18.03
CA ALA A 112 2.15 -12.00 19.22
C ALA A 112 2.73 -11.04 20.28
N THR A 113 3.53 -10.06 19.86
CA THR A 113 4.11 -9.07 20.75
C THR A 113 3.03 -8.16 21.34
N HIS A 114 2.09 -7.73 20.52
CA HIS A 114 0.96 -6.91 20.99
C HIS A 114 0.15 -7.64 22.05
N ALA A 115 -0.14 -8.92 21.84
CA ALA A 115 -0.88 -9.73 22.80
C ALA A 115 -0.15 -9.84 24.14
N LEU A 116 1.19 -9.96 24.13
CA LEU A 116 1.99 -10.01 25.35
C LEU A 116 2.00 -8.69 26.12
N LEU A 117 1.91 -7.56 25.41
CA LEU A 117 2.02 -6.22 26.00
C LEU A 117 0.67 -5.58 26.30
N ASP A 118 -0.45 -6.20 25.90
CA ASP A 118 -1.79 -5.65 26.13
C ASP A 118 -2.14 -5.77 27.61
N PRO A 119 -2.32 -4.64 28.33
CA PRO A 119 -2.64 -4.67 29.77
C PRO A 119 -4.03 -5.26 30.07
N ARG A 120 -4.89 -5.36 29.05
CA ARG A 120 -6.23 -5.95 29.21
C ARG A 120 -6.23 -7.47 29.07
N ARG A 121 -5.10 -8.05 28.70
CA ARG A 121 -4.99 -9.50 28.52
C ARG A 121 -5.07 -10.21 29.87
N PRO A 122 -5.96 -11.19 30.07
CA PRO A 122 -6.00 -11.99 31.30
C PRO A 122 -4.69 -12.77 31.43
N ARG A 123 -4.14 -12.74 32.64
CA ARG A 123 -2.93 -13.54 32.97
C ARG A 123 -3.34 -14.96 33.37
#